data_788ba8c99c7672d4ec91e77cfcf8f61b
#
_entry.id   788ba8c99c7672d4ec91e77cfcf8f61b
#
_cell.length_a   1.000
_cell.length_b   1.000
_cell.length_c   1.000
_cell.angle_alpha   90.00
_cell.angle_beta   90.00
_cell.angle_gamma   90.00
#
_symmetry.space_group_name_H-M   'P 1'
#
loop_
_entity.id
_entity.type
_entity.pdbx_description
1 polymer ?
#
loop_
_entity_poly.entity_id
_entity_poly.type
_entity_poly.pdbx_seq_one_letter_code
_entity_poly.pdbx_strand_id
1 'polypeptide(L)'
;MRHLTVGEMAKLNHISEQTLRLYDKRGLLSPSFRGQNGYRYYDIKQSAVLDIIQYMKSLGISLKEIKHQLENRDLGRIEAALREKQRQTEEEIRLLKCQRRALERTVESFARGRAAPPDGTVQMEYIGARQMYVVDSGVNVYAHDVETYEEMLRDLKDGLVKDGLPQIYFCNAGTRMAQSDFEQGRLFASEVFVFVDREFVPEQLTATVPAGNYACIYCDSFYKEQEY
;
A
#
# COMPACT_ATOMS: atom_id res chain seq x y z
N MET A 1 -33.98 -38.14 7.44
CA MET A 1 -32.99 -37.05 7.40
C MET A 1 -31.81 -37.45 8.24
N ARG A 2 -30.57 -37.17 7.79
CA ARG A 2 -29.35 -37.52 8.52
C ARG A 2 -29.00 -36.36 9.45
N HIS A 3 -29.08 -36.61 10.75
CA HIS A 3 -28.67 -35.64 11.79
C HIS A 3 -27.27 -36.00 12.28
N LEU A 4 -26.45 -34.95 12.41
CA LEU A 4 -25.06 -35.03 12.84
C LEU A 4 -24.89 -34.33 14.17
N THR A 5 -24.08 -34.88 15.04
CA THR A 5 -23.62 -34.22 16.26
C THR A 5 -22.76 -33.00 15.91
N VAL A 6 -22.52 -32.12 16.89
CA VAL A 6 -21.63 -30.95 16.67
C VAL A 6 -20.24 -31.37 16.17
N GLY A 7 -19.68 -32.46 16.68
CA GLY A 7 -18.38 -32.98 16.27
C GLY A 7 -18.38 -33.51 14.84
N GLU A 8 -19.39 -34.30 14.48
CA GLU A 8 -19.52 -34.84 13.11
C GLU A 8 -19.75 -33.72 12.08
N MET A 9 -20.62 -32.75 12.43
CA MET A 9 -20.90 -31.60 11.55
C MET A 9 -19.67 -30.71 11.38
N ALA A 10 -18.92 -30.47 12.44
CA ALA A 10 -17.69 -29.71 12.43
C ALA A 10 -16.61 -30.39 11.59
N LYS A 11 -16.43 -31.71 11.77
CA LYS A 11 -15.49 -32.52 10.99
C LYS A 11 -15.84 -32.54 9.50
N LEU A 12 -17.13 -32.75 9.17
CA LEU A 12 -17.62 -32.77 7.79
C LEU A 12 -17.32 -31.45 7.04
N ASN A 13 -17.45 -30.32 7.73
CA ASN A 13 -17.30 -28.99 7.14
C ASN A 13 -15.93 -28.36 7.41
N HIS A 14 -14.94 -29.12 7.90
CA HIS A 14 -13.57 -28.66 8.17
C HIS A 14 -13.47 -27.43 9.07
N ILE A 15 -14.35 -27.33 10.06
CA ILE A 15 -14.33 -26.27 11.09
C ILE A 15 -14.16 -26.88 12.49
N SER A 16 -13.81 -26.03 13.49
CA SER A 16 -13.78 -26.50 14.87
C SER A 16 -15.19 -26.57 15.46
N GLU A 17 -15.40 -27.46 16.44
CA GLU A 17 -16.65 -27.48 17.22
C GLU A 17 -16.92 -26.14 17.90
N GLN A 18 -15.86 -25.46 18.35
CA GLN A 18 -15.96 -24.14 18.97
C GLN A 18 -16.52 -23.12 17.97
N THR A 19 -16.08 -23.16 16.71
CA THR A 19 -16.61 -22.30 15.64
C THR A 19 -18.10 -22.56 15.43
N LEU A 20 -18.51 -23.82 15.35
CA LEU A 20 -19.91 -24.17 15.16
C LEU A 20 -20.79 -23.75 16.34
N ARG A 21 -20.28 -23.91 17.57
CA ARG A 21 -20.93 -23.40 18.79
C ARG A 21 -21.00 -21.87 18.82
N LEU A 22 -19.99 -21.17 18.30
CA LEU A 22 -19.99 -19.70 18.16
C LEU A 22 -21.07 -19.25 17.17
N TYR A 23 -21.23 -19.98 16.06
CA TYR A 23 -22.27 -19.68 15.07
C TYR A 23 -23.67 -19.86 15.65
N ASP A 24 -23.90 -20.91 16.45
CA ASP A 24 -25.16 -21.07 17.20
C ASP A 24 -25.39 -19.93 18.19
N LYS A 25 -24.36 -19.58 19.00
CA LYS A 25 -24.45 -18.48 19.96
C LYS A 25 -24.75 -17.12 19.32
N ARG A 26 -24.22 -16.88 18.12
CA ARG A 26 -24.43 -15.64 17.36
C ARG A 26 -25.67 -15.66 16.47
N GLY A 27 -26.35 -16.79 16.39
CA GLY A 27 -27.54 -16.96 15.56
C GLY A 27 -27.24 -16.94 14.06
N LEU A 28 -26.01 -17.32 13.65
CA LEU A 28 -25.68 -17.53 12.22
C LEU A 28 -26.19 -18.89 11.74
N LEU A 29 -26.01 -19.93 12.55
CA LEU A 29 -26.48 -21.26 12.26
C LEU A 29 -26.86 -21.96 13.58
N SER A 30 -28.15 -22.15 13.81
CA SER A 30 -28.66 -22.88 14.97
C SER A 30 -28.79 -24.36 14.65
N PRO A 31 -28.64 -25.25 15.67
CA PRO A 31 -28.90 -26.67 15.48
C PRO A 31 -30.36 -26.93 15.09
N SER A 32 -30.60 -27.96 14.30
CA SER A 32 -31.97 -28.37 13.91
C SER A 32 -32.81 -28.72 15.11
N PHE A 33 -32.22 -29.35 16.14
CA PHE A 33 -32.82 -29.58 17.45
C PHE A 33 -31.76 -29.81 18.51
N ARG A 34 -32.18 -29.76 19.77
CA ARG A 34 -31.38 -30.17 20.93
C ARG A 34 -32.01 -31.43 21.53
N GLY A 35 -31.16 -32.44 21.71
CA GLY A 35 -31.60 -33.68 22.38
C GLY A 35 -31.97 -33.46 23.84
N GLN A 36 -32.60 -34.46 24.49
CA GLN A 36 -32.99 -34.43 25.89
C GLN A 36 -31.78 -34.23 26.83
N ASN A 37 -30.59 -34.64 26.39
CA ASN A 37 -29.29 -34.44 27.09
C ASN A 37 -28.65 -33.06 26.82
N GLY A 38 -29.35 -32.14 26.12
CA GLY A 38 -28.83 -30.82 25.73
C GLY A 38 -27.86 -30.82 24.57
N TYR A 39 -27.56 -31.98 23.95
CA TYR A 39 -26.65 -32.06 22.80
C TYR A 39 -27.29 -31.45 21.57
N ARG A 40 -26.43 -30.74 20.76
CA ARG A 40 -26.81 -30.10 19.51
C ARG A 40 -26.75 -31.09 18.35
N TYR A 41 -27.81 -31.12 17.56
CA TYR A 41 -27.90 -31.91 16.35
C TYR A 41 -28.20 -31.02 15.14
N TYR A 42 -27.47 -31.24 14.06
CA TYR A 42 -27.54 -30.48 12.81
C TYR A 42 -28.02 -31.38 11.68
N ASP A 43 -28.88 -30.87 10.79
CA ASP A 43 -29.21 -31.56 9.54
C ASP A 43 -28.02 -31.41 8.59
N ILE A 44 -27.66 -32.49 7.87
CA ILE A 44 -26.58 -32.45 6.87
C ILE A 44 -26.79 -31.36 5.80
N LYS A 45 -28.04 -31.00 5.49
CA LYS A 45 -28.38 -29.91 4.58
C LYS A 45 -27.89 -28.54 5.05
N GLN A 46 -27.63 -28.36 6.35
CA GLN A 46 -27.09 -27.13 6.88
C GLN A 46 -25.61 -26.93 6.49
N SER A 47 -24.94 -27.95 5.92
CA SER A 47 -23.60 -27.78 5.35
C SER A 47 -23.57 -26.72 4.24
N ALA A 48 -24.60 -26.63 3.40
CA ALA A 48 -24.67 -25.59 2.37
C ALA A 48 -24.65 -24.15 2.97
N VAL A 49 -25.27 -23.97 4.13
CA VAL A 49 -25.22 -22.67 4.84
C VAL A 49 -23.83 -22.44 5.43
N LEU A 50 -23.17 -23.49 5.95
CA LEU A 50 -21.79 -23.38 6.45
C LEU A 50 -20.81 -23.03 5.33
N ASP A 51 -20.97 -23.63 4.15
CA ASP A 51 -20.15 -23.31 2.98
C ASP A 51 -20.26 -21.84 2.60
N ILE A 52 -21.48 -21.29 2.58
CA ILE A 52 -21.71 -19.86 2.34
C ILE A 52 -21.06 -19.00 3.43
N ILE A 53 -21.21 -19.34 4.70
CA ILE A 53 -20.59 -18.60 5.81
C ILE A 53 -19.05 -18.62 5.67
N GLN A 54 -18.47 -19.78 5.39
CA GLN A 54 -17.03 -19.93 5.24
C GLN A 54 -16.50 -19.15 4.04
N TYR A 55 -17.19 -19.22 2.90
CA TYR A 55 -16.87 -18.45 1.70
C TYR A 55 -16.88 -16.94 1.97
N MET A 56 -17.95 -16.42 2.55
CA MET A 56 -18.02 -14.99 2.89
C MET A 56 -16.95 -14.56 3.89
N LYS A 57 -16.64 -15.42 4.88
CA LYS A 57 -15.53 -15.19 5.81
C LYS A 57 -14.17 -15.14 5.12
N SER A 58 -13.90 -16.02 4.17
CA SER A 58 -12.63 -16.02 3.42
C SER A 58 -12.44 -14.73 2.61
N LEU A 59 -13.54 -14.07 2.25
CA LEU A 59 -13.55 -12.75 1.62
C LEU A 59 -13.44 -11.58 2.63
N GLY A 60 -13.30 -11.87 3.94
CA GLY A 60 -13.16 -10.87 5.00
C GLY A 60 -14.47 -10.19 5.39
N ILE A 61 -15.63 -10.71 4.97
CA ILE A 61 -16.95 -10.19 5.38
C ILE A 61 -17.18 -10.55 6.85
N SER A 62 -17.65 -9.59 7.65
CA SER A 62 -17.87 -9.77 9.07
C SER A 62 -19.02 -10.74 9.37
N LEU A 63 -18.95 -11.49 10.50
CA LEU A 63 -20.03 -12.39 10.89
C LEU A 63 -21.38 -11.67 11.10
N LYS A 64 -21.34 -10.39 11.45
CA LYS A 64 -22.55 -9.56 11.62
C LYS A 64 -23.24 -9.32 10.27
N GLU A 65 -22.46 -8.98 9.26
CA GLU A 65 -22.95 -8.78 7.88
C GLU A 65 -23.43 -10.10 7.27
N ILE A 66 -22.68 -11.19 7.44
CA ILE A 66 -23.08 -12.53 6.97
C ILE A 66 -24.45 -12.92 7.58
N LYS A 67 -24.63 -12.73 8.89
CA LYS A 67 -25.91 -13.01 9.56
C LYS A 67 -27.05 -12.19 8.93
N HIS A 68 -26.86 -10.91 8.80
CA HIS A 68 -27.86 -10.01 8.22
C HIS A 68 -28.27 -10.44 6.79
N GLN A 69 -27.33 -10.90 6.00
CA GLN A 69 -27.59 -11.35 4.64
C GLN A 69 -28.34 -12.70 4.60
N LEU A 70 -27.97 -13.65 5.47
CA LEU A 70 -28.66 -14.95 5.59
C LEU A 70 -30.11 -14.79 6.04
N GLU A 71 -30.40 -13.84 6.94
CA GLU A 71 -31.73 -13.56 7.44
C GLU A 71 -32.65 -12.90 6.39
N ASN A 72 -32.11 -11.96 5.60
CA ASN A 72 -32.91 -11.16 4.67
C ASN A 72 -32.98 -11.73 3.26
N ARG A 73 -32.13 -12.69 2.88
CA ARG A 73 -32.02 -13.31 1.54
C ARG A 73 -32.04 -12.30 0.40
N ASP A 74 -31.46 -11.13 0.62
CA ASP A 74 -31.39 -10.04 -0.35
C ASP A 74 -30.12 -10.21 -1.22
N LEU A 75 -30.29 -10.81 -2.39
CA LEU A 75 -29.22 -11.05 -3.35
C LEU A 75 -28.53 -9.75 -3.79
N GLY A 76 -29.28 -8.64 -3.90
CA GLY A 76 -28.72 -7.34 -4.30
C GLY A 76 -27.74 -6.81 -3.25
N ARG A 77 -28.04 -6.99 -1.98
CA ARG A 77 -27.12 -6.59 -0.89
C ARG A 77 -25.88 -7.49 -0.83
N ILE A 78 -26.05 -8.79 -1.07
CA ILE A 78 -24.89 -9.70 -1.15
C ILE A 78 -23.97 -9.27 -2.29
N GLU A 79 -24.51 -9.02 -3.46
CA GLU A 79 -23.75 -8.55 -4.62
C GLU A 79 -23.04 -7.21 -4.32
N ALA A 80 -23.72 -6.25 -3.71
CA ALA A 80 -23.13 -4.97 -3.33
C ALA A 80 -21.96 -5.14 -2.34
N ALA A 81 -22.10 -6.01 -1.34
CA ALA A 81 -21.02 -6.29 -0.39
C ALA A 81 -19.80 -6.95 -1.05
N LEU A 82 -20.03 -7.87 -1.98
CA LEU A 82 -18.95 -8.52 -2.75
C LEU A 82 -18.24 -7.53 -3.66
N ARG A 83 -18.97 -6.65 -4.37
CA ARG A 83 -18.40 -5.58 -5.19
C ARG A 83 -17.57 -4.61 -4.36
N GLU A 84 -18.05 -4.22 -3.20
CA GLU A 84 -17.28 -3.36 -2.29
C GLU A 84 -16.01 -4.06 -1.81
N LYS A 85 -16.07 -5.35 -1.48
CA LYS A 85 -14.88 -6.13 -1.11
C LYS A 85 -13.89 -6.27 -2.27
N GLN A 86 -14.39 -6.47 -3.49
CA GLN A 86 -13.57 -6.48 -4.70
C GLN A 86 -12.81 -5.16 -4.84
N ARG A 87 -13.51 -4.03 -4.73
CA ARG A 87 -12.90 -2.69 -4.82
C ARG A 87 -11.81 -2.49 -3.76
N GLN A 88 -12.07 -2.90 -2.51
CA GLN A 88 -11.07 -2.81 -1.43
C GLN A 88 -9.84 -3.67 -1.74
N THR A 89 -10.04 -4.89 -2.26
CA THR A 89 -8.94 -5.79 -2.63
C THR A 89 -8.12 -5.23 -3.79
N GLU A 90 -8.76 -4.64 -4.80
CA GLU A 90 -8.09 -3.97 -5.91
C GLU A 90 -7.22 -2.80 -5.43
N GLU A 91 -7.72 -2.00 -4.49
CA GLU A 91 -6.95 -0.91 -3.90
C GLU A 91 -5.77 -1.43 -3.05
N GLU A 92 -5.96 -2.49 -2.27
CA GLU A 92 -4.89 -3.14 -1.52
C GLU A 92 -3.79 -3.68 -2.44
N ILE A 93 -4.17 -4.33 -3.55
CA ILE A 93 -3.24 -4.80 -4.57
C ILE A 93 -2.47 -3.62 -5.18
N ARG A 94 -3.14 -2.50 -5.46
CA ARG A 94 -2.51 -1.28 -5.97
C ARG A 94 -1.46 -0.74 -5.00
N LEU A 95 -1.79 -0.63 -3.73
CA LEU A 95 -0.86 -0.18 -2.68
C LEU A 95 0.32 -1.12 -2.50
N LEU A 96 0.09 -2.45 -2.50
CA LEU A 96 1.17 -3.44 -2.40
C LEU A 96 2.12 -3.38 -3.61
N LYS A 97 1.61 -3.16 -4.81
CA LYS A 97 2.44 -2.95 -6.01
C LYS A 97 3.29 -1.68 -5.87
N CYS A 98 2.71 -0.59 -5.38
CA CYS A 98 3.43 0.66 -5.12
C CYS A 98 4.56 0.44 -4.10
N GLN A 99 4.27 -0.24 -2.99
CA GLN A 99 5.27 -0.58 -1.96
C GLN A 99 6.40 -1.43 -2.54
N ARG A 100 6.08 -2.45 -3.33
CA ARG A 100 7.10 -3.30 -3.96
C ARG A 100 8.06 -2.47 -4.81
N ARG A 101 7.54 -1.56 -5.66
CA ARG A 101 8.39 -0.71 -6.51
C ARG A 101 9.26 0.25 -5.69
N ALA A 102 8.72 0.80 -4.60
CA ALA A 102 9.51 1.64 -3.70
C ALA A 102 10.67 0.85 -3.05
N LEU A 103 10.42 -0.39 -2.62
CA LEU A 103 11.45 -1.29 -2.10
C LEU A 103 12.50 -1.63 -3.17
N GLU A 104 12.09 -1.95 -4.40
CA GLU A 104 12.98 -2.21 -5.53
C GLU A 104 13.93 -1.01 -5.76
N ARG A 105 13.41 0.22 -5.81
CA ARG A 105 14.22 1.45 -5.94
C ARG A 105 15.20 1.64 -4.76
N THR A 106 14.76 1.35 -3.55
CA THR A 106 15.63 1.48 -2.37
C THR A 106 16.77 0.47 -2.43
N VAL A 107 16.49 -0.79 -2.80
CA VAL A 107 17.53 -1.82 -2.99
C VAL A 107 18.51 -1.42 -4.10
N GLU A 108 18.02 -0.91 -5.23
CA GLU A 108 18.86 -0.39 -6.32
C GLU A 108 19.70 0.80 -5.88
N SER A 109 19.15 1.72 -5.07
CA SER A 109 19.89 2.85 -4.51
C SER A 109 21.05 2.38 -3.63
N PHE A 110 20.84 1.43 -2.75
CA PHE A 110 21.92 0.83 -1.97
C PHE A 110 22.97 0.11 -2.84
N ALA A 111 22.53 -0.57 -3.90
CA ALA A 111 23.45 -1.24 -4.81
C ALA A 111 24.33 -0.21 -5.53
N ARG A 112 23.76 0.90 -6.03
CA ARG A 112 24.51 2.01 -6.61
C ARG A 112 25.49 2.64 -5.61
N GLY A 113 25.05 2.91 -4.39
CA GLY A 113 25.94 3.45 -3.35
C GLY A 113 27.15 2.55 -3.05
N ARG A 114 26.95 1.23 -3.03
CA ARG A 114 28.06 0.29 -2.87
C ARG A 114 29.03 0.21 -4.05
N ALA A 115 28.52 0.46 -5.26
CA ALA A 115 29.29 0.43 -6.51
C ALA A 115 29.78 1.83 -6.93
N ALA A 116 29.50 2.86 -6.11
CA ALA A 116 29.85 4.22 -6.41
C ALA A 116 31.38 4.37 -6.59
N PRO A 117 31.82 5.16 -7.58
CA PRO A 117 33.22 5.50 -7.73
C PRO A 117 33.71 6.35 -6.54
N PRO A 118 35.01 6.59 -6.42
CA PRO A 118 35.53 7.51 -5.41
C PRO A 118 34.82 8.87 -5.45
N ASP A 119 34.68 9.47 -4.28
CA ASP A 119 34.06 10.77 -4.05
C ASP A 119 34.58 11.83 -5.03
N GLY A 120 33.71 12.67 -5.57
CA GLY A 120 34.06 13.69 -6.57
C GLY A 120 34.31 13.18 -7.99
N THR A 121 34.16 11.88 -8.25
CA THR A 121 34.33 11.35 -9.62
C THR A 121 33.12 11.67 -10.49
N VAL A 122 33.36 12.35 -11.61
CA VAL A 122 32.32 12.62 -12.63
C VAL A 122 32.31 11.49 -13.66
N GLN A 123 31.14 10.95 -13.91
CA GLN A 123 30.95 9.92 -14.96
C GLN A 123 29.65 10.16 -15.73
N MET A 124 29.62 9.67 -16.99
CA MET A 124 28.42 9.73 -17.81
C MET A 124 27.57 8.48 -17.59
N GLU A 125 26.31 8.68 -17.16
CA GLU A 125 25.37 7.58 -16.96
C GLU A 125 24.12 7.77 -17.81
N TYR A 126 23.64 6.68 -18.42
CA TYR A 126 22.33 6.68 -19.04
C TYR A 126 21.25 6.49 -17.97
N ILE A 127 20.37 7.48 -17.84
CA ILE A 127 19.23 7.44 -16.91
C ILE A 127 17.95 7.33 -17.75
N GLY A 128 17.16 6.29 -17.49
CA GLY A 128 15.83 6.14 -18.08
C GLY A 128 14.85 7.22 -17.58
N ALA A 129 13.79 7.47 -18.34
CA ALA A 129 12.77 8.46 -17.94
C ALA A 129 12.20 8.13 -16.55
N ARG A 130 12.09 9.14 -15.69
CA ARG A 130 11.56 9.03 -14.33
C ARG A 130 10.51 10.09 -14.08
N GLN A 131 9.53 9.76 -13.24
CA GLN A 131 8.54 10.72 -12.77
C GLN A 131 8.92 11.19 -11.36
N MET A 132 8.74 12.45 -11.10
CA MET A 132 8.95 13.07 -9.80
C MET A 132 7.66 13.73 -9.33
N TYR A 133 7.35 13.60 -8.04
CA TYR A 133 6.46 14.51 -7.34
C TYR A 133 7.31 15.59 -6.71
N VAL A 134 7.00 16.86 -6.99
CA VAL A 134 7.84 18.00 -6.66
C VAL A 134 7.02 18.98 -5.82
N VAL A 135 7.65 19.52 -4.78
CA VAL A 135 7.11 20.63 -3.98
C VAL A 135 8.14 21.76 -3.95
N ASP A 136 7.71 22.97 -4.27
CA ASP A 136 8.52 24.17 -4.12
C ASP A 136 8.31 24.75 -2.73
N SER A 137 9.35 24.77 -1.90
CA SER A 137 9.32 25.36 -0.56
C SER A 137 9.55 26.87 -0.58
N GLY A 138 10.00 27.44 -1.73
CA GLY A 138 10.37 28.84 -1.84
C GLY A 138 11.66 29.22 -1.11
N VAL A 139 12.36 28.25 -0.49
CA VAL A 139 13.57 28.47 0.31
C VAL A 139 14.77 27.82 -0.37
N ASN A 140 15.86 28.55 -0.57
CA ASN A 140 17.07 28.01 -1.19
C ASN A 140 17.85 27.09 -0.23
N VAL A 141 17.92 25.80 -0.53
CA VAL A 141 18.63 24.81 0.30
C VAL A 141 20.12 25.13 0.49
N TYR A 142 20.77 25.76 -0.49
CA TYR A 142 22.21 26.08 -0.43
C TYR A 142 22.52 27.33 0.42
N ALA A 143 21.53 28.13 0.77
CA ALA A 143 21.69 29.31 1.58
C ALA A 143 21.47 29.09 3.10
N HIS A 144 21.09 27.85 3.47
CA HIS A 144 20.64 27.51 4.81
C HIS A 144 21.31 26.23 5.33
N ASP A 145 21.01 25.89 6.57
CA ASP A 145 21.53 24.71 7.27
C ASP A 145 20.65 23.46 7.07
N VAL A 146 21.03 22.37 7.75
CA VAL A 146 20.30 21.10 7.72
C VAL A 146 18.89 21.22 8.30
N GLU A 147 18.64 22.14 9.24
CA GLU A 147 17.30 22.33 9.84
C GLU A 147 16.32 22.82 8.77
N THR A 148 16.72 23.76 7.95
CA THR A 148 15.91 24.25 6.82
C THR A 148 15.62 23.13 5.79
N TYR A 149 16.62 22.31 5.49
CA TYR A 149 16.39 21.16 4.60
C TYR A 149 15.37 20.17 5.20
N GLU A 150 15.42 19.91 6.49
CA GLU A 150 14.43 19.07 7.17
C GLU A 150 13.02 19.68 7.13
N GLU A 151 12.90 21.02 7.21
CA GLU A 151 11.60 21.70 7.05
C GLU A 151 11.06 21.51 5.62
N MET A 152 11.89 21.70 4.60
CA MET A 152 11.51 21.43 3.20
C MET A 152 11.05 19.98 2.98
N LEU A 153 11.70 19.02 3.65
CA LEU A 153 11.27 17.62 3.61
C LEU A 153 9.90 17.39 4.30
N ARG A 154 9.56 18.20 5.34
CA ARG A 154 8.23 18.16 5.96
C ARG A 154 7.16 18.68 4.99
N ASP A 155 7.44 19.78 4.30
CA ASP A 155 6.55 20.31 3.26
C ASP A 155 6.28 19.29 2.15
N LEU A 156 7.31 18.58 1.70
CA LEU A 156 7.17 17.49 0.72
C LEU A 156 6.28 16.37 1.25
N LYS A 157 6.46 15.97 2.51
CA LYS A 157 5.65 14.94 3.16
C LYS A 157 4.19 15.35 3.31
N ASP A 158 3.97 16.59 3.70
CA ASP A 158 2.62 17.16 3.83
C ASP A 158 1.93 17.28 2.47
N GLY A 159 2.68 17.63 1.42
CA GLY A 159 2.21 17.61 0.04
C GLY A 159 1.74 16.20 -0.39
N LEU A 160 2.53 15.16 -0.13
CA LEU A 160 2.14 13.77 -0.42
C LEU A 160 0.83 13.38 0.31
N VAL A 161 0.70 13.76 1.59
CA VAL A 161 -0.51 13.49 2.37
C VAL A 161 -1.72 14.24 1.82
N LYS A 162 -1.55 15.54 1.52
CA LYS A 162 -2.61 16.40 0.96
C LYS A 162 -3.15 15.86 -0.36
N ASP A 163 -2.28 15.37 -1.22
CA ASP A 163 -2.63 14.84 -2.53
C ASP A 163 -3.03 13.35 -2.50
N GLY A 164 -3.13 12.76 -1.29
CA GLY A 164 -3.56 11.36 -1.09
C GLY A 164 -2.57 10.34 -1.64
N LEU A 165 -1.28 10.69 -1.75
CA LEU A 165 -0.25 9.81 -2.27
C LEU A 165 0.35 8.92 -1.18
N PRO A 166 0.78 7.68 -1.52
CA PRO A 166 1.40 6.78 -0.56
C PRO A 166 2.68 7.37 0.05
N GLN A 167 2.76 7.41 1.38
CA GLN A 167 3.94 7.92 2.08
C GLN A 167 5.21 7.08 1.86
N ILE A 168 5.10 5.87 1.30
CA ILE A 168 6.23 5.03 0.94
C ILE A 168 7.17 5.70 -0.09
N TYR A 169 6.68 6.69 -0.84
CA TYR A 169 7.52 7.47 -1.75
C TYR A 169 8.54 8.34 -1.02
N PHE A 170 8.33 8.65 0.25
CA PHE A 170 9.24 9.46 1.06
C PHE A 170 10.49 8.68 1.51
N CYS A 171 11.18 8.02 0.59
CA CYS A 171 12.35 7.21 0.91
C CYS A 171 13.65 7.65 0.21
N ASN A 172 13.57 8.44 -0.86
CA ASN A 172 14.71 8.91 -1.63
C ASN A 172 14.41 10.33 -2.11
N ALA A 173 14.32 11.26 -1.18
CA ALA A 173 14.12 12.67 -1.48
C ALA A 173 15.40 13.28 -2.07
N GLY A 174 15.23 14.26 -2.94
CA GLY A 174 16.28 15.06 -3.52
C GLY A 174 15.83 16.49 -3.72
N THR A 175 16.77 17.34 -4.10
CA THR A 175 16.50 18.72 -4.49
C THR A 175 16.68 18.89 -5.99
N ARG A 176 16.04 19.90 -6.55
CA ARG A 176 16.13 20.25 -7.96
C ARG A 176 16.50 21.73 -8.12
N MET A 177 17.49 21.97 -8.96
CA MET A 177 17.89 23.31 -9.41
C MET A 177 17.32 23.56 -10.81
N ALA A 178 16.86 24.77 -11.08
CA ALA A 178 16.46 25.16 -12.42
C ALA A 178 17.69 25.25 -13.35
N GLN A 179 17.55 24.83 -14.61
CA GLN A 179 18.63 24.91 -15.60
C GLN A 179 19.18 26.34 -15.75
N SER A 180 18.31 27.35 -15.73
CA SER A 180 18.71 28.75 -15.82
C SER A 180 19.60 29.21 -14.68
N ASP A 181 19.41 28.67 -13.46
CA ASP A 181 20.24 28.98 -12.30
C ASP A 181 21.59 28.30 -12.42
N PHE A 182 21.61 27.04 -12.81
CA PHE A 182 22.83 26.29 -13.08
C PHE A 182 23.71 26.96 -14.15
N GLU A 183 23.13 27.35 -15.30
CA GLU A 183 23.84 28.00 -16.39
C GLU A 183 24.41 29.38 -16.00
N GLN A 184 23.83 30.06 -15.04
CA GLN A 184 24.31 31.34 -14.51
C GLN A 184 25.26 31.17 -13.31
N GLY A 185 25.60 29.93 -12.93
CA GLY A 185 26.43 29.63 -11.78
C GLY A 185 25.78 30.01 -10.44
N ARG A 186 24.45 30.07 -10.40
CA ARG A 186 23.72 30.36 -9.17
C ARG A 186 23.34 29.08 -8.47
N LEU A 187 23.83 28.86 -7.27
CA LEU A 187 23.42 27.78 -6.38
C LEU A 187 22.07 28.10 -5.75
N PHE A 188 20.99 27.82 -6.49
CA PHE A 188 19.64 28.05 -6.03
C PHE A 188 18.75 26.82 -6.28
N ALA A 189 18.31 26.14 -5.23
CA ALA A 189 17.36 25.04 -5.28
C ALA A 189 16.33 25.17 -4.17
N SER A 190 15.09 25.45 -4.55
CA SER A 190 13.93 25.55 -3.63
C SER A 190 12.96 24.37 -3.77
N GLU A 191 13.13 23.55 -4.79
CA GLU A 191 12.27 22.43 -5.05
C GLU A 191 12.83 21.15 -4.45
N VAL A 192 12.00 20.47 -3.66
CA VAL A 192 12.25 19.11 -3.17
C VAL A 192 11.37 18.12 -3.88
N PHE A 193 11.89 16.93 -4.13
CA PHE A 193 11.15 15.92 -4.88
C PHE A 193 11.37 14.50 -4.34
N VAL A 194 10.46 13.60 -4.72
CA VAL A 194 10.63 12.15 -4.64
C VAL A 194 10.31 11.52 -6.00
N PHE A 195 10.98 10.41 -6.32
CA PHE A 195 10.61 9.63 -7.49
C PHE A 195 9.34 8.85 -7.23
N VAL A 196 8.41 8.93 -8.20
CA VAL A 196 7.10 8.28 -8.14
C VAL A 196 6.87 7.43 -9.38
N ASP A 197 5.84 6.59 -9.33
CA ASP A 197 5.48 5.72 -10.45
C ASP A 197 4.24 6.26 -11.17
N ARG A 198 4.34 6.41 -12.48
CA ARG A 198 3.25 6.89 -13.35
C ARG A 198 1.95 6.08 -13.21
N GLU A 199 2.05 4.82 -12.84
CA GLU A 199 0.89 3.94 -12.63
C GLU A 199 0.06 4.33 -11.40
N PHE A 200 0.69 4.95 -10.38
CA PHE A 200 0.06 5.19 -9.09
C PHE A 200 -0.17 6.68 -8.78
N VAL A 201 0.48 7.57 -9.52
CA VAL A 201 0.40 9.02 -9.31
C VAL A 201 -0.18 9.69 -10.56
N PRO A 202 -1.19 10.55 -10.44
CA PRO A 202 -1.76 11.28 -11.56
C PRO A 202 -0.72 12.14 -12.28
N GLU A 203 -0.76 12.17 -13.61
CA GLU A 203 0.22 12.85 -14.45
C GLU A 203 0.31 14.36 -14.15
N GLN A 204 -0.81 15.00 -13.80
CA GLN A 204 -0.85 16.41 -13.45
C GLN A 204 -0.09 16.78 -12.15
N LEU A 205 0.22 15.79 -11.33
CA LEU A 205 1.00 15.96 -10.09
C LEU A 205 2.48 15.60 -10.28
N THR A 206 2.91 15.30 -11.51
CA THR A 206 4.26 14.82 -11.75
C THR A 206 5.03 15.71 -12.72
N ALA A 207 6.34 15.80 -12.49
CA ALA A 207 7.33 16.31 -13.43
C ALA A 207 8.16 15.13 -13.98
N THR A 208 8.62 15.25 -15.21
CA THR A 208 9.40 14.18 -15.87
C THR A 208 10.87 14.53 -15.94
N VAL A 209 11.74 13.63 -15.49
CA VAL A 209 13.15 13.60 -15.88
C VAL A 209 13.22 12.79 -17.20
N PRO A 210 13.62 13.41 -18.32
CA PRO A 210 13.68 12.70 -19.59
C PRO A 210 14.75 11.59 -19.57
N ALA A 211 14.59 10.58 -20.40
CA ALA A 211 15.65 9.61 -20.63
C ALA A 211 16.82 10.28 -21.36
N GLY A 212 18.05 10.00 -20.93
CA GLY A 212 19.23 10.59 -21.56
C GLY A 212 20.52 10.20 -20.86
N ASN A 213 21.62 10.73 -21.42
CA ASN A 213 22.93 10.64 -20.77
C ASN A 213 23.12 11.85 -19.85
N TYR A 214 23.45 11.58 -18.61
CA TYR A 214 23.64 12.58 -17.56
C TYR A 214 25.08 12.53 -17.07
N ALA A 215 25.67 13.69 -16.82
CA ALA A 215 26.89 13.78 -16.03
C ALA A 215 26.49 13.58 -14.56
N CYS A 216 27.04 12.55 -13.94
CA CYS A 216 26.77 12.19 -12.56
C CYS A 216 28.03 12.34 -11.71
N ILE A 217 27.89 12.93 -10.54
CA ILE A 217 28.94 13.00 -9.54
C ILE A 217 28.46 12.32 -8.27
N TYR A 218 29.33 11.59 -7.59
CA TYR A 218 29.02 10.91 -6.35
C TYR A 218 29.71 11.65 -5.19
N CYS A 219 28.93 11.96 -4.16
CA CYS A 219 29.38 12.64 -2.97
C CYS A 219 29.01 11.80 -1.74
N ASP A 220 29.90 11.68 -0.78
CA ASP A 220 29.68 10.93 0.47
C ASP A 220 29.00 11.80 1.56
N SER A 221 28.81 13.09 1.29
CA SER A 221 28.26 14.06 2.24
C SER A 221 27.46 15.12 1.49
N PHE A 222 26.33 15.53 2.07
CA PHE A 222 25.51 16.63 1.59
C PHE A 222 26.27 17.96 1.47
N TYR A 223 27.22 18.21 2.38
CA TYR A 223 27.99 19.45 2.36
C TYR A 223 29.02 19.53 1.22
N LYS A 224 29.50 18.38 0.75
CA LYS A 224 30.48 18.34 -0.36
C LYS A 224 29.87 18.62 -1.73
N GLU A 225 28.54 18.55 -1.85
CA GLU A 225 27.86 18.89 -3.11
C GLU A 225 28.18 20.32 -3.60
N GLN A 226 28.45 21.25 -2.67
CA GLN A 226 28.80 22.63 -3.00
C GLN A 226 30.28 22.82 -3.41
N GLU A 227 31.11 21.82 -3.20
CA GLU A 227 32.55 21.86 -3.50
C GLU A 227 32.87 21.41 -4.92
N TYR A 228 31.93 20.71 -5.59
CA TYR A 228 32.06 20.14 -6.94
C TYR A 228 31.19 20.87 -7.96
#